data_19b9626764eb2510d725e024a6bf6799
#
_entry.id   19b9626764eb2510d725e024a6bf6799
#
_cell.length_a   1.000
_cell.length_b   1.000
_cell.length_c   1.000
_cell.angle_alpha   90.00
_cell.angle_beta   90.00
_cell.angle_gamma   90.00
#
_symmetry.space_group_name_H-M   'P 1'
#
loop_
_entity.id
_entity.type
_entity.pdbx_description
1 polymer ?
#
loop_
_entity_poly.entity_id
_entity_poly.type
_entity_poly.pdbx_seq_one_letter_code
_entity_poly.pdbx_strand_id
1 'polypeptide(L)'
;MKWLIILGVLGMIGWAISSTMTAMNTKTTTVYAGKAILQAQVADNDALRQKGLGGRSSIGRDAAMIFVFDKDGDLPMWMKDMETSIDIIWLNDKKKVVHVENNVEPDFEPHEVYRSPMPARYVLETRAGTAKKFGIKPGLSVRFELEDQK
;
A
#
# COMPACT_ATOMS: atom_id res chain seq x y z
N MET A 1 12.14 42.59 -62.51
CA MET A 1 11.28 41.60 -61.89
C MET A 1 11.88 41.23 -60.54
N LYS A 2 11.26 41.67 -59.45
CA LYS A 2 11.70 41.42 -58.06
C LYS A 2 10.84 40.35 -57.45
N TRP A 3 11.42 39.19 -57.13
CA TRP A 3 10.74 38.12 -56.44
C TRP A 3 10.84 38.35 -54.93
N LEU A 4 9.72 38.60 -54.30
CA LEU A 4 9.58 38.65 -52.82
C LEU A 4 9.43 37.24 -52.31
N ILE A 5 10.42 36.76 -51.54
CA ILE A 5 10.33 35.51 -50.80
C ILE A 5 9.70 35.84 -49.45
N ILE A 6 8.46 35.38 -49.24
CA ILE A 6 7.78 35.44 -47.95
C ILE A 6 8.19 34.19 -47.15
N LEU A 7 9.06 34.38 -46.15
CA LEU A 7 9.38 33.37 -45.17
C LEU A 7 8.24 33.28 -44.14
N GLY A 8 7.41 32.26 -44.27
CA GLY A 8 6.40 31.92 -43.27
C GLY A 8 7.06 31.29 -42.04
N VAL A 9 7.06 32.01 -40.93
CA VAL A 9 7.45 31.49 -39.62
C VAL A 9 6.29 30.68 -39.09
N LEU A 10 6.35 29.35 -39.20
CA LEU A 10 5.46 28.44 -38.51
C LEU A 10 5.86 28.39 -37.04
N GLY A 11 5.14 29.14 -36.21
CA GLY A 11 5.24 29.04 -34.76
C GLY A 11 4.70 27.68 -34.29
N MET A 12 5.61 26.77 -33.91
CA MET A 12 5.21 25.58 -33.14
C MET A 12 4.81 26.01 -31.73
N ILE A 13 3.53 26.13 -31.49
CA ILE A 13 3.02 26.24 -30.13
C ILE A 13 3.12 24.85 -29.52
N GLY A 14 4.22 24.61 -28.81
CA GLY A 14 4.40 23.43 -27.99
C GLY A 14 3.42 23.48 -26.83
N TRP A 15 2.38 22.65 -26.86
CA TRP A 15 1.55 22.37 -25.72
C TRP A 15 2.35 21.54 -24.74
N ALA A 16 2.96 22.21 -23.75
CA ALA A 16 3.48 21.54 -22.59
C ALA A 16 2.29 21.02 -21.78
N ILE A 17 1.96 19.74 -21.94
CA ILE A 17 1.04 19.03 -21.03
C ILE A 17 1.81 18.90 -19.72
N SER A 18 1.61 19.87 -18.83
CA SER A 18 2.03 19.76 -17.44
C SER A 18 1.19 18.69 -16.79
N SER A 19 1.68 17.47 -16.78
CA SER A 19 1.12 16.40 -15.95
C SER A 19 1.40 16.78 -14.50
N THR A 20 0.49 17.52 -13.89
CA THR A 20 0.45 17.67 -12.44
C THR A 20 0.09 16.30 -11.86
N MET A 21 1.10 15.48 -11.61
CA MET A 21 0.96 14.35 -10.70
C MET A 21 0.59 14.96 -9.34
N THR A 22 -0.70 14.96 -9.04
CA THR A 22 -1.15 15.22 -7.68
C THR A 22 -0.51 14.14 -6.82
N ALA A 23 0.56 14.50 -6.10
CA ALA A 23 1.15 13.63 -5.10
C ALA A 23 0.01 13.31 -4.12
N MET A 24 -0.47 12.07 -4.12
CA MET A 24 -1.43 11.61 -3.14
C MET A 24 -0.75 11.79 -1.79
N ASN A 25 -1.22 12.75 -1.01
CA ASN A 25 -0.72 13.00 0.34
C ASN A 25 -1.09 11.78 1.19
N THR A 26 -0.23 10.77 1.17
CA THR A 26 -0.45 9.52 1.89
C THR A 26 -0.07 9.75 3.34
N LYS A 27 -1.04 9.70 4.22
CA LYS A 27 -0.83 9.73 5.66
C LYS A 27 0.09 8.59 6.08
N THR A 28 0.89 8.80 7.10
CA THR A 28 1.77 7.76 7.66
C THR A 28 1.56 7.63 9.16
N THR A 29 1.84 6.45 9.70
CA THR A 29 1.83 6.20 11.14
C THR A 29 2.96 5.26 11.52
N THR A 30 3.43 5.37 12.74
CA THR A 30 4.39 4.41 13.30
C THR A 30 3.64 3.24 13.91
N VAL A 31 3.96 2.03 13.44
CA VAL A 31 3.37 0.78 13.92
C VAL A 31 4.38 0.02 14.76
N TYR A 32 4.01 -0.30 15.99
CA TYR A 32 4.78 -1.13 16.91
C TYR A 32 4.17 -2.52 16.97
N ALA A 33 4.85 -3.53 16.41
CA ALA A 33 4.38 -4.90 16.32
C ALA A 33 5.47 -5.89 16.76
N GLY A 34 5.32 -6.50 17.92
CA GLY A 34 6.37 -7.31 18.53
C GLY A 34 7.62 -6.48 18.78
N LYS A 35 8.73 -6.87 18.17
CA LYS A 35 10.00 -6.12 18.22
C LYS A 35 10.20 -5.18 17.01
N ALA A 36 9.24 -5.13 16.08
CA ALA A 36 9.30 -4.26 14.91
C ALA A 36 8.80 -2.85 15.24
N ILE A 37 9.47 -1.86 14.66
CA ILE A 37 9.02 -0.47 14.56
C ILE A 37 8.95 -0.16 13.07
N LEU A 38 7.73 0.04 12.55
CA LEU A 38 7.48 0.17 11.13
C LEU A 38 6.89 1.55 10.83
N GLN A 39 7.29 2.13 9.69
CA GLN A 39 6.69 3.33 9.13
C GLN A 39 5.65 2.90 8.10
N ALA A 40 4.39 2.95 8.50
CA ALA A 40 3.29 2.48 7.67
C ALA A 40 2.59 3.64 6.95
N GLN A 41 2.42 3.51 5.64
CA GLN A 41 1.48 4.32 4.90
C GLN A 41 0.06 3.88 5.22
N VAL A 42 -0.85 4.85 5.39
CA VAL A 42 -2.24 4.57 5.76
C VAL A 42 -3.11 4.50 4.49
N ALA A 43 -3.72 3.35 4.25
CA ALA A 43 -4.69 3.13 3.17
C ALA A 43 -6.10 3.17 3.77
N ASP A 44 -6.68 4.37 3.90
CA ASP A 44 -7.97 4.63 4.53
C ASP A 44 -9.12 4.89 3.53
N ASN A 45 -8.84 4.79 2.23
CA ASN A 45 -9.84 4.93 1.18
C ASN A 45 -9.67 3.87 0.09
N ASP A 46 -10.67 3.69 -0.76
CA ASP A 46 -10.71 2.62 -1.75
C ASP A 46 -9.57 2.70 -2.76
N ALA A 47 -9.20 3.89 -3.21
CA ALA A 47 -8.12 4.06 -4.18
C ALA A 47 -6.76 3.61 -3.60
N LEU A 48 -6.47 3.98 -2.35
CA LEU A 48 -5.25 3.55 -1.66
C LEU A 48 -5.27 2.06 -1.35
N ARG A 49 -6.43 1.51 -0.92
CA ARG A 49 -6.59 0.07 -0.67
C ARG A 49 -6.42 -0.75 -1.94
N GLN A 50 -6.97 -0.30 -3.08
CA GLN A 50 -6.80 -0.98 -4.37
C GLN A 50 -5.36 -0.95 -4.86
N LYS A 51 -4.65 0.16 -4.67
CA LYS A 51 -3.25 0.29 -5.07
C LYS A 51 -2.32 -0.55 -4.21
N GLY A 52 -2.52 -0.56 -2.89
CA GLY A 52 -1.66 -1.27 -1.94
C GLY A 52 -0.17 -0.94 -2.15
N LEU A 53 0.67 -1.93 -2.01
CA LEU A 53 2.11 -1.87 -2.28
C LEU A 53 2.47 -2.20 -3.75
N GLY A 54 1.47 -2.32 -4.63
CA GLY A 54 1.65 -2.66 -6.04
C GLY A 54 2.59 -1.71 -6.79
N GLY A 55 3.36 -2.27 -7.76
CA GLY A 55 4.34 -1.55 -8.59
C GLY A 55 5.63 -1.19 -7.86
N ARG A 56 5.88 -1.77 -6.68
CA ARG A 56 7.14 -1.57 -5.94
C ARG A 56 8.07 -2.73 -6.15
N SER A 57 9.24 -2.47 -6.71
CA SER A 57 10.29 -3.48 -6.90
C SER A 57 10.95 -3.93 -5.60
N SER A 58 10.81 -3.15 -4.53
CA SER A 58 11.29 -3.51 -3.19
C SER A 58 10.51 -2.78 -2.10
N ILE A 59 10.46 -3.39 -0.90
CA ILE A 59 9.90 -2.81 0.31
C ILE A 59 11.03 -2.67 1.33
N GLY A 60 11.20 -1.45 1.86
CA GLY A 60 12.21 -1.17 2.89
C GLY A 60 12.00 -2.02 4.15
N ARG A 61 13.05 -2.19 4.95
CA ARG A 61 13.00 -3.01 6.18
C ARG A 61 11.93 -2.57 7.16
N ASP A 62 11.78 -1.26 7.29
CA ASP A 62 10.88 -0.63 8.25
C ASP A 62 9.63 -0.04 7.57
N ALA A 63 9.49 -0.28 6.25
CA ALA A 63 8.35 0.18 5.48
C ALA A 63 7.18 -0.81 5.59
N ALA A 64 5.97 -0.26 5.69
CA ALA A 64 4.74 -1.02 5.73
C ALA A 64 3.58 -0.25 5.09
N MET A 65 2.46 -0.91 4.91
CA MET A 65 1.17 -0.26 4.64
C MET A 65 0.13 -0.82 5.60
N ILE A 66 -0.67 0.06 6.20
CA ILE A 66 -1.81 -0.31 7.03
C ILE A 66 -3.10 0.06 6.34
N PHE A 67 -3.91 -0.93 6.04
CA PHE A 67 -5.25 -0.78 5.48
C PHE A 67 -6.22 -0.61 6.63
N VAL A 68 -7.05 0.42 6.54
CA VAL A 68 -8.03 0.78 7.56
C VAL A 68 -9.42 0.62 6.98
N PHE A 69 -10.29 -0.10 7.69
CA PHE A 69 -11.69 -0.32 7.31
C PHE A 69 -12.62 0.20 8.40
N ASP A 70 -13.82 0.64 8.02
CA ASP A 70 -14.76 1.27 8.95
C ASP A 70 -15.33 0.32 10.00
N LYS A 71 -15.40 -0.97 9.66
CA LYS A 71 -15.95 -2.03 10.53
C LYS A 71 -15.20 -3.34 10.33
N ASP A 72 -15.31 -4.21 11.32
CA ASP A 72 -14.80 -5.57 11.22
C ASP A 72 -15.53 -6.36 10.13
N GLY A 73 -14.78 -7.18 9.43
CA GLY A 73 -15.33 -8.01 8.36
C GLY A 73 -14.32 -9.00 7.78
N ASP A 74 -14.77 -9.67 6.74
CA ASP A 74 -13.92 -10.45 5.87
C ASP A 74 -13.16 -9.49 4.94
N LEU A 75 -11.85 -9.43 5.10
CA LEU A 75 -10.96 -8.52 4.38
C LEU A 75 -10.08 -9.32 3.42
N PRO A 76 -10.56 -9.57 2.18
CA PRO A 76 -9.77 -10.27 1.17
C PRO A 76 -8.58 -9.43 0.72
N MET A 77 -7.41 -10.07 0.62
CA MET A 77 -6.18 -9.49 0.10
C MET A 77 -5.68 -10.30 -1.08
N TRP A 78 -4.99 -9.67 -2.01
CA TRP A 78 -4.46 -10.26 -3.22
C TRP A 78 -3.10 -9.66 -3.58
N MET A 79 -2.35 -10.33 -4.46
CA MET A 79 -1.02 -9.90 -4.89
C MET A 79 -1.02 -9.13 -6.22
N LYS A 80 -2.15 -8.50 -6.58
CA LYS A 80 -2.29 -7.75 -7.83
C LYS A 80 -1.20 -6.68 -7.96
N ASP A 81 -0.52 -6.66 -9.10
CA ASP A 81 0.55 -5.72 -9.44
C ASP A 81 1.75 -5.75 -8.46
N MET A 82 1.87 -6.77 -7.62
CA MET A 82 3.00 -6.93 -6.72
C MET A 82 4.24 -7.44 -7.47
N GLU A 83 5.40 -6.86 -7.16
CA GLU A 83 6.70 -7.26 -7.74
C GLU A 83 7.62 -7.91 -6.71
N THR A 84 7.20 -7.96 -5.45
CA THR A 84 8.00 -8.54 -4.35
C THR A 84 7.11 -9.24 -3.33
N SER A 85 7.67 -10.22 -2.63
CA SER A 85 6.95 -10.97 -1.60
C SER A 85 6.71 -10.13 -0.35
N ILE A 86 5.59 -10.36 0.32
CA ILE A 86 5.16 -9.67 1.54
C ILE A 86 4.67 -10.64 2.61
N ASP A 87 4.62 -10.15 3.86
CA ASP A 87 3.79 -10.75 4.90
C ASP A 87 2.48 -9.95 4.99
N ILE A 88 1.35 -10.63 5.12
CA ILE A 88 0.02 -10.04 5.28
C ILE A 88 -0.49 -10.38 6.67
N ILE A 89 -0.84 -9.38 7.46
CA ILE A 89 -1.16 -9.51 8.89
C ILE A 89 -2.53 -8.87 9.14
N TRP A 90 -3.53 -9.67 9.53
CA TRP A 90 -4.86 -9.18 9.88
C TRP A 90 -4.96 -8.87 11.37
N LEU A 91 -5.60 -7.75 11.69
CA LEU A 91 -5.82 -7.28 13.06
C LEU A 91 -7.29 -6.97 13.27
N ASN A 92 -7.82 -7.33 14.43
CA ASN A 92 -9.19 -6.98 14.82
C ASN A 92 -9.33 -5.50 15.26
N ASP A 93 -10.53 -5.08 15.65
CA ASP A 93 -10.83 -3.75 16.17
C ASP A 93 -10.00 -3.33 17.39
N LYS A 94 -9.52 -4.29 18.17
CA LYS A 94 -8.64 -4.09 19.34
C LYS A 94 -7.16 -4.08 18.97
N LYS A 95 -6.85 -3.98 17.68
CA LYS A 95 -5.47 -4.00 17.14
C LYS A 95 -4.70 -5.27 17.56
N LYS A 96 -5.39 -6.39 17.75
CA LYS A 96 -4.77 -7.69 18.03
C LYS A 96 -4.66 -8.50 16.75
N VAL A 97 -3.50 -9.10 16.50
CA VAL A 97 -3.28 -9.99 15.36
C VAL A 97 -4.21 -11.19 15.45
N VAL A 98 -4.98 -11.44 14.41
CA VAL A 98 -5.90 -12.58 14.28
C VAL A 98 -5.40 -13.61 13.28
N HIS A 99 -4.66 -13.20 12.25
CA HIS A 99 -4.09 -14.08 11.23
C HIS A 99 -2.82 -13.50 10.62
N VAL A 100 -1.95 -14.37 10.10
CA VAL A 100 -0.72 -13.99 9.39
C VAL A 100 -0.50 -14.94 8.23
N GLU A 101 -0.39 -14.39 7.03
CA GLU A 101 0.17 -15.07 5.86
C GLU A 101 1.62 -14.61 5.70
N ASN A 102 2.55 -15.58 5.70
CA ASN A 102 3.97 -15.29 5.65
C ASN A 102 4.52 -15.52 4.25
N ASN A 103 5.38 -14.61 3.80
CA ASN A 103 6.13 -14.76 2.55
C ASN A 103 5.22 -15.06 1.34
N VAL A 104 4.15 -14.28 1.21
CA VAL A 104 3.25 -14.38 0.06
C VAL A 104 3.97 -13.85 -1.17
N GLU A 105 4.11 -14.70 -2.19
CA GLU A 105 4.82 -14.37 -3.41
C GLU A 105 3.92 -13.67 -4.44
N PRO A 106 4.49 -12.81 -5.31
CA PRO A 106 3.76 -12.29 -6.45
C PRO A 106 3.16 -13.43 -7.29
N ASP A 107 1.94 -13.24 -7.76
CA ASP A 107 1.22 -14.20 -8.60
C ASP A 107 0.73 -13.55 -9.90
N PHE A 108 0.08 -14.33 -10.74
CA PHE A 108 -0.50 -13.92 -12.01
C PHE A 108 -2.00 -14.19 -12.04
N GLU A 109 -2.72 -13.49 -12.92
CA GLU A 109 -4.15 -13.73 -13.11
C GLU A 109 -4.47 -15.21 -13.46
N PRO A 110 -5.48 -15.80 -12.81
CA PRO A 110 -6.33 -15.27 -11.75
C PRO A 110 -5.58 -15.24 -10.39
N HIS A 111 -5.59 -14.05 -9.73
CA HIS A 111 -4.90 -13.90 -8.46
C HIS A 111 -5.49 -14.75 -7.35
N GLU A 112 -4.64 -15.30 -6.51
CA GLU A 112 -5.05 -15.94 -5.26
C GLU A 112 -5.61 -14.89 -4.28
N VAL A 113 -6.66 -15.28 -3.55
CA VAL A 113 -7.29 -14.42 -2.56
C VAL A 113 -7.01 -14.95 -1.17
N TYR A 114 -6.25 -14.19 -0.39
CA TYR A 114 -5.90 -14.51 0.99
C TYR A 114 -6.93 -13.92 1.94
N ARG A 115 -7.32 -14.66 2.97
CA ARG A 115 -8.36 -14.27 3.93
C ARG A 115 -7.98 -14.68 5.34
N SER A 116 -8.36 -13.86 6.30
CA SER A 116 -8.34 -14.28 7.71
C SER A 116 -9.55 -15.18 8.02
N PRO A 117 -9.37 -16.25 8.78
CA PRO A 117 -10.50 -17.06 9.29
C PRO A 117 -11.34 -16.31 10.35
N MET A 118 -10.86 -15.17 10.84
CA MET A 118 -11.51 -14.32 11.83
C MET A 118 -11.77 -12.94 11.26
N PRO A 119 -12.87 -12.25 11.66
CA PRO A 119 -13.11 -10.87 11.27
C PRO A 119 -11.94 -9.96 11.66
N ALA A 120 -11.62 -9.01 10.78
CA ALA A 120 -10.54 -8.05 10.97
C ALA A 120 -11.02 -6.63 10.65
N ARG A 121 -10.38 -5.64 11.27
CA ARG A 121 -10.57 -4.20 11.04
C ARG A 121 -9.43 -3.58 10.25
N TYR A 122 -8.23 -4.15 10.39
CA TYR A 122 -7.02 -3.64 9.78
C TYR A 122 -6.26 -4.78 9.12
N VAL A 123 -5.51 -4.44 8.06
CA VAL A 123 -4.50 -5.33 7.48
C VAL A 123 -3.18 -4.59 7.42
N LEU A 124 -2.12 -5.19 7.92
CA LEU A 124 -0.76 -4.66 7.87
C LEU A 124 0.04 -5.49 6.87
N GLU A 125 0.49 -4.85 5.81
CA GLU A 125 1.43 -5.44 4.84
C GLU A 125 2.84 -4.97 5.14
N THR A 126 3.78 -5.90 5.13
CA THR A 126 5.19 -5.66 5.40
C THR A 126 6.06 -6.43 4.42
N ARG A 127 7.33 -6.09 4.35
CA ARG A 127 8.30 -6.94 3.64
C ARG A 127 8.25 -8.37 4.15
N ALA A 128 8.35 -9.35 3.25
CA ALA A 128 8.39 -10.76 3.59
C ALA A 128 9.46 -11.11 4.64
N GLY A 129 9.09 -11.97 5.57
CA GLY A 129 9.93 -12.39 6.69
C GLY A 129 9.93 -11.46 7.91
N THR A 130 9.26 -10.30 7.82
CA THR A 130 9.14 -9.35 8.94
C THR A 130 8.40 -9.98 10.11
N ALA A 131 7.26 -10.64 9.86
CA ALA A 131 6.44 -11.25 10.89
C ALA A 131 7.23 -12.30 11.68
N LYS A 132 7.88 -13.21 10.98
CA LYS A 132 8.71 -14.25 11.61
C LYS A 132 9.88 -13.65 12.39
N LYS A 133 10.61 -12.71 11.81
CA LYS A 133 11.79 -12.07 12.41
C LYS A 133 11.48 -11.37 13.72
N PHE A 134 10.33 -10.67 13.79
CA PHE A 134 9.97 -9.82 14.92
C PHE A 134 8.91 -10.44 15.86
N GLY A 135 8.53 -11.69 15.62
CA GLY A 135 7.60 -12.41 16.48
C GLY A 135 6.14 -11.94 16.35
N ILE A 136 5.75 -11.46 15.16
CA ILE A 136 4.37 -11.07 14.89
C ILE A 136 3.57 -12.33 14.59
N LYS A 137 2.61 -12.64 15.45
CA LYS A 137 1.81 -13.87 15.40
C LYS A 137 0.42 -13.65 15.98
N PRO A 138 -0.55 -14.49 15.68
CA PRO A 138 -1.89 -14.40 16.28
C PRO A 138 -1.83 -14.27 17.81
N GLY A 139 -2.64 -13.34 18.35
CA GLY A 139 -2.68 -12.97 19.75
C GLY A 139 -1.79 -11.79 20.15
N LEU A 140 -0.82 -11.40 19.32
CA LEU A 140 0.01 -10.22 19.59
C LEU A 140 -0.83 -8.93 19.49
N SER A 141 -0.63 -8.02 20.46
CA SER A 141 -1.20 -6.66 20.39
C SER A 141 -0.24 -5.73 19.64
N VAL A 142 -0.78 -4.99 18.69
CA VAL A 142 -0.07 -4.01 17.86
C VAL A 142 -0.49 -2.61 18.30
N ARG A 143 0.43 -1.64 18.29
CA ARG A 143 0.13 -0.25 18.62
C ARG A 143 0.41 0.65 17.43
N PHE A 144 -0.53 1.52 17.14
CA PHE A 144 -0.41 2.63 16.19
C PHE A 144 -1.53 3.63 16.47
N GLU A 145 -1.31 4.87 16.07
CA GLU A 145 -2.32 5.92 16.15
C GLU A 145 -2.69 6.35 14.73
N LEU A 146 -3.97 6.51 14.47
CA LEU A 146 -4.49 7.06 13.23
C LEU A 146 -4.90 8.51 13.52
N GLU A 147 -4.52 9.43 12.64
CA GLU A 147 -5.04 10.79 12.72
C GLU A 147 -6.54 10.76 12.50
N ASP A 148 -7.29 11.42 13.38
CA ASP A 148 -8.74 11.51 13.29
C ASP A 148 -9.15 12.10 11.94
N GLN A 149 -10.11 11.45 11.30
CA GLN A 149 -10.82 11.99 10.14
C GLN A 149 -11.66 13.18 10.64
N LYS A 150 -11.16 14.40 10.41
CA LYS A 150 -11.98 15.61 10.63
C LYS A 150 -12.85 15.88 9.44
#